data_d9c78e9f146bdf836733453132915419
#
_entry.id   d9c78e9f146bdf836733453132915419
#
_cell.length_a   1.000
_cell.length_b   1.000
_cell.length_c   1.000
_cell.angle_alpha   90.00
_cell.angle_beta   90.00
_cell.angle_gamma   90.00
#
_symmetry.space_group_name_H-M   'P 1'
#
loop_
_entity.id
_entity.type
_entity.pdbx_description
1 polymer ?
#
loop_
_entity_poly.entity_id
_entity_poly.type
_entity_poly.pdbx_seq_one_letter_code
_entity_poly.pdbx_strand_id
1 'polypeptide(L)'
;MSLAPVPTPEVLWRKPPVLALAALRGATLGRLGRPSTGSSAAWAAAGAAIRQLHEAPLPSWTGRAGRSVVTLAEELDRECQLLVANGLLPAELVTRNRQVAEAALRECTPAFTHGDLQIAHLFLDGDEVTGIIDWSEAGQGDALYDLATFSLGHEERLDDLVAGYGGDVDREVVRAWWALRSLLAVRWLIEHGFDPFAPGCEVDVLKSRM
;
A
#
# COMPACT_ATOMS: atom_id res chain seq x y z
N MET A 1 -17.88 -10.10 15.30
CA MET A 1 -18.23 -8.69 15.20
C MET A 1 -17.40 -8.07 14.08
N SER A 2 -17.91 -8.05 12.86
CA SER A 2 -17.18 -7.44 11.75
C SER A 2 -17.57 -5.96 11.68
N LEU A 3 -16.66 -5.07 12.06
CA LEU A 3 -16.76 -3.64 11.78
C LEU A 3 -16.07 -3.30 10.44
N ALA A 4 -15.43 -4.28 9.80
CA ALA A 4 -14.81 -4.06 8.51
C ALA A 4 -15.89 -3.91 7.44
N PRO A 5 -15.87 -2.84 6.66
CA PRO A 5 -16.85 -2.57 5.61
C PRO A 5 -16.68 -3.46 4.38
N VAL A 6 -15.62 -4.26 4.34
CA VAL A 6 -15.25 -5.20 3.28
C VAL A 6 -15.12 -6.60 3.85
N PRO A 7 -15.21 -7.67 3.03
CA PRO A 7 -15.02 -9.03 3.49
C PRO A 7 -13.69 -9.21 4.23
N THR A 8 -13.75 -9.84 5.40
CA THR A 8 -12.58 -10.18 6.25
C THR A 8 -12.77 -11.58 6.82
N PRO A 9 -11.69 -12.33 7.10
CA PRO A 9 -11.84 -13.65 7.70
C PRO A 9 -12.43 -13.57 9.10
N GLU A 10 -13.25 -14.56 9.46
CA GLU A 10 -13.75 -14.72 10.81
C GLU A 10 -12.59 -15.06 11.78
N VAL A 11 -12.60 -14.41 12.95
CA VAL A 11 -11.67 -14.77 14.04
C VAL A 11 -12.21 -16.01 14.76
N LEU A 12 -11.57 -17.15 14.53
CA LEU A 12 -11.95 -18.43 15.15
C LEU A 12 -11.44 -18.54 16.58
N TRP A 13 -10.26 -17.99 16.84
CA TRP A 13 -9.64 -18.06 18.15
C TRP A 13 -8.54 -17.02 18.30
N ARG A 14 -8.39 -16.47 19.51
CA ARG A 14 -7.36 -15.48 19.86
C ARG A 14 -6.77 -15.76 21.23
N LYS A 15 -5.45 -15.97 21.27
CA LYS A 15 -4.64 -15.96 22.48
C LYS A 15 -3.26 -15.41 22.13
N PRO A 16 -2.89 -14.19 22.57
CA PRO A 16 -1.61 -13.63 22.25
C PRO A 16 -0.45 -14.60 22.53
N PRO A 17 0.55 -14.71 21.63
CA PRO A 17 0.71 -13.97 20.38
C PRO A 17 0.01 -14.61 19.16
N VAL A 18 -0.89 -15.57 19.34
CA VAL A 18 -1.53 -16.35 18.26
C VAL A 18 -2.94 -15.84 17.97
N LEU A 19 -3.25 -15.72 16.68
CA LEU A 19 -4.57 -15.45 16.14
C LEU A 19 -4.90 -16.53 15.09
N ALA A 20 -6.02 -17.23 15.24
CA ALA A 20 -6.54 -18.18 14.25
C ALA A 20 -7.69 -17.53 13.48
N LEU A 21 -7.59 -17.51 12.18
CA LEU A 21 -8.58 -16.97 11.25
C LEU A 21 -9.18 -18.07 10.41
N ALA A 22 -10.43 -17.90 10.01
CA ALA A 22 -11.03 -18.77 9.00
C ALA A 22 -10.26 -18.64 7.68
N ALA A 23 -10.10 -19.75 6.97
CA ALA A 23 -9.49 -19.75 5.65
C ALA A 23 -10.39 -19.00 4.65
N LEU A 24 -9.80 -18.11 3.86
CA LEU A 24 -10.48 -17.46 2.75
C LEU A 24 -10.47 -18.37 1.51
N ARG A 25 -11.52 -18.28 0.71
CA ARG A 25 -11.59 -18.98 -0.58
C ARG A 25 -10.75 -18.24 -1.62
N GLY A 26 -10.31 -18.98 -2.65
CA GLY A 26 -9.58 -18.44 -3.77
C GLY A 26 -8.10 -18.23 -3.50
N ALA A 27 -7.53 -17.21 -4.13
CA ALA A 27 -6.11 -16.88 -4.05
C ALA A 27 -5.89 -15.37 -3.99
N THR A 28 -4.69 -14.95 -3.59
CA THR A 28 -4.30 -13.53 -3.64
C THR A 28 -4.05 -13.10 -5.09
N LEU A 29 -4.17 -11.80 -5.37
CA LEU A 29 -3.86 -11.21 -6.69
C LEU A 29 -2.42 -11.43 -7.12
N GLY A 30 -1.54 -11.70 -6.19
CA GLY A 30 -0.13 -11.96 -6.45
C GLY A 30 0.71 -11.95 -5.18
N ARG A 31 2.00 -11.86 -5.39
CA ARG A 31 3.00 -11.73 -4.33
C ARG A 31 3.85 -10.51 -4.64
N LEU A 32 4.27 -9.80 -3.62
CA LEU A 32 5.19 -8.69 -3.75
C LEU A 32 6.46 -9.12 -4.52
N GLY A 33 6.93 -8.29 -5.43
CA GLY A 33 8.11 -8.57 -6.25
C GLY A 33 7.89 -9.63 -7.35
N ARG A 34 6.63 -9.97 -7.68
CA ARG A 34 6.31 -10.86 -8.81
C ARG A 34 5.18 -10.29 -9.65
N PRO A 35 5.20 -10.52 -10.98
CA PRO A 35 4.09 -10.12 -11.84
C PRO A 35 2.76 -10.67 -11.31
N SER A 36 1.73 -9.84 -11.31
CA SER A 36 0.38 -10.30 -10.98
C SER A 36 -0.18 -11.15 -12.12
N THR A 37 -0.81 -12.28 -11.77
CA THR A 37 -1.56 -13.12 -12.71
C THR A 37 -3.05 -12.79 -12.73
N GLY A 38 -3.49 -11.78 -11.95
CA GLY A 38 -4.88 -11.35 -11.89
C GLY A 38 -5.36 -10.73 -13.20
N SER A 39 -6.61 -11.01 -13.58
CA SER A 39 -7.29 -10.41 -14.74
C SER A 39 -7.53 -8.91 -14.51
N SER A 40 -7.81 -8.13 -15.57
CA SER A 40 -8.27 -6.74 -15.43
C SER A 40 -9.53 -6.65 -14.59
N ALA A 41 -10.44 -7.64 -14.71
CA ALA A 41 -11.66 -7.70 -13.89
C ALA A 41 -11.35 -7.93 -12.39
N ALA A 42 -10.37 -8.78 -12.07
CA ALA A 42 -9.91 -8.99 -10.69
C ALA A 42 -9.30 -7.72 -10.08
N TRP A 43 -8.51 -6.97 -10.85
CA TRP A 43 -7.97 -5.68 -10.42
C TRP A 43 -9.06 -4.62 -10.23
N ALA A 44 -10.05 -4.59 -11.13
CA ALA A 44 -11.21 -3.71 -10.96
C ALA A 44 -12.06 -4.09 -9.73
N ALA A 45 -12.27 -5.39 -9.47
CA ALA A 45 -12.95 -5.85 -8.26
C ALA A 45 -12.21 -5.45 -6.98
N ALA A 46 -10.88 -5.53 -7.00
CA ALA A 46 -10.05 -5.03 -5.90
C ALA A 46 -10.23 -3.52 -5.70
N GLY A 47 -10.22 -2.74 -6.78
CA GLY A 47 -10.48 -1.29 -6.74
C GLY A 47 -11.84 -0.96 -6.11
N ALA A 48 -12.90 -1.69 -6.49
CA ALA A 48 -14.23 -1.51 -5.93
C ALA A 48 -14.28 -1.83 -4.42
N ALA A 49 -13.60 -2.88 -3.98
CA ALA A 49 -13.51 -3.22 -2.55
C ALA A 49 -12.73 -2.16 -1.75
N ILE A 50 -11.64 -1.63 -2.31
CA ILE A 50 -10.88 -0.53 -1.69
C ILE A 50 -11.74 0.73 -1.59
N ARG A 51 -12.53 1.04 -2.61
CA ARG A 51 -13.48 2.17 -2.56
C ARG A 51 -14.49 1.99 -1.43
N GLN A 52 -15.08 0.80 -1.32
CA GLN A 52 -16.02 0.48 -0.24
C GLN A 52 -15.40 0.67 1.16
N LEU A 53 -14.12 0.31 1.33
CA LEU A 53 -13.36 0.57 2.55
C LEU A 53 -13.24 2.07 2.83
N HIS A 54 -12.82 2.85 1.84
CA HIS A 54 -12.56 4.27 1.99
C HIS A 54 -13.83 5.11 2.21
N GLU A 55 -14.99 4.65 1.74
CA GLU A 55 -16.30 5.28 1.96
C GLU A 55 -16.93 4.92 3.30
N ALA A 56 -16.36 3.98 4.01
CA ALA A 56 -16.88 3.59 5.32
C ALA A 56 -16.67 4.69 6.37
N PRO A 57 -17.48 4.69 7.45
CA PRO A 57 -17.25 5.58 8.57
C PRO A 57 -15.83 5.46 9.13
N LEU A 58 -15.21 6.60 9.43
CA LEU A 58 -13.86 6.62 10.00
C LEU A 58 -13.80 5.82 11.29
N PRO A 59 -12.75 5.00 11.49
CA PRO A 59 -12.53 4.32 12.75
C PRO A 59 -12.21 5.33 13.86
N SER A 60 -12.49 4.96 15.10
CA SER A 60 -12.21 5.83 16.26
C SER A 60 -10.72 5.92 16.64
N TRP A 61 -9.86 5.18 15.97
CA TRP A 61 -8.41 5.18 16.15
C TRP A 61 -7.69 5.70 14.91
N THR A 62 -6.53 6.30 15.11
CA THR A 62 -5.75 6.99 14.07
C THR A 62 -4.66 6.12 13.48
N GLY A 63 -4.56 4.87 13.56
CA GLY A 63 -3.56 4.01 12.92
C GLY A 63 -2.19 4.70 12.58
N ARG A 64 -1.31 4.00 11.91
CA ARG A 64 -0.03 4.58 11.44
C ARG A 64 -0.21 5.62 10.31
N ALA A 65 -1.26 5.49 9.52
CA ALA A 65 -1.52 6.40 8.41
C ALA A 65 -1.97 7.82 8.83
N GLY A 66 -2.28 8.04 10.11
CA GLY A 66 -2.67 9.34 10.66
C GLY A 66 -1.51 10.29 10.98
N ARG A 67 -0.34 10.12 10.35
CA ARG A 67 0.78 11.04 10.52
C ARG A 67 0.47 12.39 9.88
N SER A 68 0.86 13.47 10.57
CA SER A 68 0.78 14.80 9.97
C SER A 68 1.74 14.91 8.77
N VAL A 69 1.41 15.79 7.82
CA VAL A 69 2.28 16.09 6.67
C VAL A 69 3.68 16.48 7.12
N VAL A 70 3.78 17.27 8.20
CA VAL A 70 5.07 17.71 8.76
C VAL A 70 5.89 16.52 9.27
N THR A 71 5.29 15.64 10.07
CA THR A 71 5.97 14.45 10.61
C THR A 71 6.43 13.52 9.49
N LEU A 72 5.61 13.34 8.46
CA LEU A 72 5.93 12.49 7.32
C LEU A 72 7.07 13.09 6.48
N ALA A 73 7.09 14.40 6.29
CA ALA A 73 8.17 15.10 5.58
C ALA A 73 9.50 14.99 6.33
N GLU A 74 9.50 15.19 7.65
CA GLU A 74 10.70 15.05 8.49
C GLU A 74 11.24 13.62 8.49
N GLU A 75 10.36 12.62 8.51
CA GLU A 75 10.74 11.21 8.42
C GLU A 75 11.35 10.89 7.06
N LEU A 76 10.73 11.36 5.98
CA LEU A 76 11.23 11.18 4.62
C LEU A 76 12.63 11.80 4.45
N ASP A 77 12.82 13.04 4.91
CA ASP A 77 14.12 13.71 4.82
C ASP A 77 15.21 12.97 5.58
N ARG A 78 14.90 12.49 6.77
CA ARG A 78 15.82 11.68 7.59
C ARG A 78 16.18 10.37 6.88
N GLU A 79 15.18 9.63 6.36
CA GLU A 79 15.44 8.37 5.64
C GLU A 79 16.24 8.60 4.36
N CYS A 80 15.96 9.65 3.59
CA CYS A 80 16.74 10.01 2.41
C CYS A 80 18.22 10.26 2.76
N GLN A 81 18.49 10.97 3.85
CA GLN A 81 19.86 11.18 4.34
C GLN A 81 20.55 9.86 4.71
N LEU A 82 19.85 8.97 5.42
CA LEU A 82 20.40 7.67 5.83
C LEU A 82 20.66 6.73 4.64
N LEU A 83 19.78 6.72 3.63
CA LEU A 83 19.94 5.92 2.41
C LEU A 83 21.24 6.30 1.67
N VAL A 84 21.53 7.59 1.57
CA VAL A 84 22.76 8.09 0.92
C VAL A 84 23.97 7.89 1.82
N ALA A 85 23.91 8.28 3.10
CA ALA A 85 25.04 8.21 4.03
C ALA A 85 25.54 6.77 4.24
N ASN A 86 24.63 5.80 4.23
CA ASN A 86 24.98 4.37 4.37
C ASN A 86 25.32 3.70 3.01
N GLY A 87 25.32 4.44 1.90
CA GLY A 87 25.63 3.90 0.58
C GLY A 87 24.60 2.89 0.06
N LEU A 88 23.39 2.89 0.58
CA LEU A 88 22.32 1.96 0.19
C LEU A 88 21.74 2.31 -1.18
N LEU A 89 21.59 3.61 -1.48
CA LEU A 89 21.11 4.11 -2.76
C LEU A 89 21.98 5.28 -3.26
N PRO A 90 22.12 5.47 -4.60
CA PRO A 90 22.78 6.63 -5.18
C PRO A 90 22.05 7.94 -4.80
N ALA A 91 22.81 8.99 -4.50
CA ALA A 91 22.28 10.29 -4.11
C ALA A 91 21.32 10.88 -5.17
N GLU A 92 21.65 10.72 -6.44
CA GLU A 92 20.81 11.20 -7.56
C GLU A 92 19.43 10.51 -7.56
N LEU A 93 19.40 9.19 -7.39
CA LEU A 93 18.16 8.41 -7.31
C LEU A 93 17.29 8.87 -6.14
N VAL A 94 17.90 9.06 -4.96
CA VAL A 94 17.20 9.52 -3.75
C VAL A 94 16.65 10.92 -3.95
N THR A 95 17.47 11.86 -4.42
CA THR A 95 17.06 13.27 -4.62
C THR A 95 15.90 13.38 -5.59
N ARG A 96 15.95 12.69 -6.72
CA ARG A 96 14.89 12.71 -7.72
C ARG A 96 13.58 12.15 -7.18
N ASN A 97 13.64 10.99 -6.53
CA ASN A 97 12.43 10.39 -5.96
C ASN A 97 11.89 11.18 -4.77
N ARG A 98 12.76 11.84 -3.97
CA ARG A 98 12.33 12.77 -2.93
C ARG A 98 11.50 13.94 -3.51
N GLN A 99 11.88 14.46 -4.66
CA GLN A 99 11.11 15.50 -5.36
C GLN A 99 9.76 14.97 -5.84
N VAL A 100 9.72 13.76 -6.42
CA VAL A 100 8.45 13.13 -6.82
C VAL A 100 7.54 12.93 -5.61
N ALA A 101 8.07 12.49 -4.48
CA ALA A 101 7.35 12.23 -3.25
C ALA A 101 6.66 13.48 -2.66
N GLU A 102 7.09 14.70 -3.02
CA GLU A 102 6.50 15.96 -2.52
C GLU A 102 4.99 16.06 -2.79
N ALA A 103 4.52 15.55 -3.92
CA ALA A 103 3.10 15.59 -4.27
C ALA A 103 2.23 14.73 -3.33
N ALA A 104 2.81 13.78 -2.59
CA ALA A 104 2.11 13.02 -1.57
C ALA A 104 2.06 13.75 -0.21
N LEU A 105 2.92 14.75 0.01
CA LEU A 105 2.98 15.55 1.23
C LEU A 105 1.96 16.70 1.16
N ARG A 106 0.68 16.35 1.20
CA ARG A 106 -0.43 17.28 1.08
C ARG A 106 -1.49 17.02 2.13
N GLU A 107 -2.25 18.03 2.48
CA GLU A 107 -3.47 17.85 3.25
C GLU A 107 -4.50 17.06 2.41
N CYS A 108 -5.18 16.12 3.03
CA CYS A 108 -6.23 15.32 2.42
C CYS A 108 -7.41 15.14 3.38
N THR A 109 -8.58 14.84 2.83
CA THR A 109 -9.70 14.37 3.64
C THR A 109 -9.42 12.93 4.06
N PRO A 110 -9.35 12.63 5.36
CA PRO A 110 -9.07 11.28 5.82
C PRO A 110 -10.12 10.28 5.36
N ALA A 111 -9.68 9.08 4.97
CA ALA A 111 -10.52 7.92 4.71
C ALA A 111 -10.18 6.79 5.70
N PHE A 112 -11.02 5.77 5.80
CA PHE A 112 -10.66 4.55 6.50
C PHE A 112 -9.72 3.74 5.60
N THR A 113 -8.42 3.75 5.90
CA THR A 113 -7.39 3.06 5.15
C THR A 113 -7.00 1.74 5.80
N HIS A 114 -6.54 0.81 4.99
CA HIS A 114 -5.91 -0.43 5.45
C HIS A 114 -4.48 -0.18 5.99
N GLY A 115 -3.75 0.74 5.36
CA GLY A 115 -2.44 1.19 5.81
C GLY A 115 -1.24 0.34 5.38
N ASP A 116 -1.47 -0.92 4.95
CA ASP A 116 -0.48 -1.79 4.30
C ASP A 116 -1.16 -2.75 3.31
N LEU A 117 -1.96 -2.22 2.41
CA LEU A 117 -2.75 -3.01 1.47
C LEU A 117 -1.89 -3.50 0.29
N GLN A 118 -1.26 -4.63 0.44
CA GLN A 118 -0.50 -5.30 -0.62
C GLN A 118 -1.38 -6.26 -1.42
N ILE A 119 -0.97 -6.57 -2.67
CA ILE A 119 -1.68 -7.56 -3.52
C ILE A 119 -1.73 -8.96 -2.89
N ALA A 120 -0.84 -9.25 -1.93
CA ALA A 120 -0.82 -10.49 -1.15
C ALA A 120 -1.86 -10.51 -0.01
N HIS A 121 -2.47 -9.38 0.34
CA HIS A 121 -3.43 -9.26 1.43
C HIS A 121 -4.89 -9.31 0.97
N LEU A 122 -5.15 -9.28 -0.34
CA LEU A 122 -6.50 -9.34 -0.90
C LEU A 122 -6.71 -10.66 -1.64
N PHE A 123 -7.75 -11.39 -1.23
CA PHE A 123 -8.13 -12.71 -1.77
C PHE A 123 -9.32 -12.57 -2.72
N LEU A 124 -9.25 -13.33 -3.83
CA LEU A 124 -10.35 -13.44 -4.80
C LEU A 124 -10.62 -14.93 -5.14
N ASP A 125 -11.90 -15.21 -5.41
CA ASP A 125 -12.34 -16.46 -6.03
C ASP A 125 -12.92 -16.10 -7.41
N GLY A 126 -12.16 -16.36 -8.47
CA GLY A 126 -12.39 -15.72 -9.76
C GLY A 126 -12.16 -14.20 -9.67
N ASP A 127 -13.17 -13.42 -10.01
CA ASP A 127 -13.16 -11.95 -9.93
C ASP A 127 -13.94 -11.42 -8.71
N GLU A 128 -14.34 -12.30 -7.76
CA GLU A 128 -15.04 -11.92 -6.54
C GLU A 128 -14.05 -11.78 -5.38
N VAL A 129 -14.02 -10.62 -4.72
CA VAL A 129 -13.21 -10.40 -3.50
C VAL A 129 -13.81 -11.18 -2.34
N THR A 130 -13.06 -12.16 -1.83
CA THR A 130 -13.48 -13.04 -0.73
C THR A 130 -12.98 -12.57 0.63
N GLY A 131 -11.93 -11.75 0.67
CA GLY A 131 -11.47 -11.17 1.92
C GLY A 131 -10.16 -10.39 1.84
N ILE A 132 -10.00 -9.53 2.83
CA ILE A 132 -8.77 -8.76 3.06
C ILE A 132 -8.23 -9.14 4.45
N ILE A 133 -6.91 -9.35 4.53
CA ILE A 133 -6.19 -9.73 5.74
C ILE A 133 -5.15 -8.68 6.13
N ASP A 134 -4.57 -8.83 7.31
CA ASP A 134 -3.46 -8.01 7.85
C ASP A 134 -3.82 -6.54 8.11
N TRP A 135 -4.79 -6.33 8.98
CA TRP A 135 -5.33 -5.03 9.38
C TRP A 135 -4.50 -4.31 10.47
N SER A 136 -3.26 -4.73 10.71
CA SER A 136 -2.43 -4.20 11.81
C SER A 136 -2.14 -2.70 11.70
N GLU A 137 -2.09 -2.17 10.47
CA GLU A 137 -1.78 -0.77 10.16
C GLU A 137 -3.04 0.07 9.87
N ALA A 138 -4.22 -0.55 9.96
CA ALA A 138 -5.48 0.11 9.58
C ALA A 138 -5.78 1.33 10.44
N GLY A 139 -6.36 2.36 9.83
CA GLY A 139 -6.70 3.59 10.53
C GLY A 139 -7.22 4.68 9.61
N GLN A 140 -7.14 5.94 10.06
CA GLN A 140 -7.46 7.09 9.23
C GLN A 140 -6.23 7.49 8.41
N GLY A 141 -6.39 7.79 7.11
CA GLY A 141 -5.28 8.19 6.26
C GLY A 141 -5.69 8.68 4.88
N ASP A 142 -4.71 8.92 4.02
CA ASP A 142 -4.94 9.25 2.61
C ASP A 142 -5.38 8.00 1.84
N ALA A 143 -6.56 8.04 1.24
CA ALA A 143 -7.09 6.97 0.39
C ALA A 143 -6.13 6.56 -0.74
N LEU A 144 -5.40 7.52 -1.32
CA LEU A 144 -4.47 7.25 -2.41
C LEU A 144 -3.23 6.47 -1.95
N TYR A 145 -2.92 6.48 -0.64
CA TYR A 145 -1.86 5.63 -0.08
C TYR A 145 -2.16 4.14 -0.23
N ASP A 146 -3.41 3.70 0.03
CA ASP A 146 -3.78 2.29 -0.15
C ASP A 146 -3.75 1.89 -1.62
N LEU A 147 -4.23 2.75 -2.54
CA LEU A 147 -4.13 2.50 -3.98
C LEU A 147 -2.66 2.38 -4.43
N ALA A 148 -1.79 3.22 -3.90
CA ALA A 148 -0.36 3.17 -4.17
C ALA A 148 0.28 1.90 -3.61
N THR A 149 -0.02 1.54 -2.36
CA THR A 149 0.54 0.32 -1.75
C THR A 149 0.09 -0.93 -2.52
N PHE A 150 -1.18 -0.96 -2.95
CA PHE A 150 -1.74 -2.09 -3.69
C PHE A 150 -1.13 -2.23 -5.09
N SER A 151 -0.88 -1.13 -5.77
CA SER A 151 -0.36 -1.12 -7.14
C SER A 151 1.18 -0.98 -7.23
N LEU A 152 1.89 -1.03 -6.11
CA LEU A 152 3.35 -0.92 -6.09
C LEU A 152 3.99 -2.03 -6.94
N GLY A 153 4.82 -1.63 -7.90
CA GLY A 153 5.45 -2.56 -8.85
C GLY A 153 4.52 -3.10 -9.96
N HIS A 154 3.28 -2.58 -10.04
CA HIS A 154 2.25 -2.99 -11.01
C HIS A 154 1.62 -1.77 -11.70
N GLU A 155 2.43 -0.84 -12.20
CA GLU A 155 1.95 0.37 -12.88
C GLU A 155 1.04 0.05 -14.07
N GLU A 156 1.31 -1.04 -14.78
CA GLU A 156 0.51 -1.53 -15.91
C GLU A 156 -0.93 -1.93 -15.51
N ARG A 157 -1.20 -2.09 -14.22
CA ARG A 157 -2.52 -2.44 -13.66
C ARG A 157 -3.22 -1.28 -12.97
N LEU A 158 -2.57 -0.12 -12.88
CA LEU A 158 -3.15 1.02 -12.19
C LEU A 158 -4.47 1.48 -12.82
N ASP A 159 -4.57 1.44 -14.15
CA ASP A 159 -5.80 1.84 -14.83
C ASP A 159 -6.96 0.85 -14.57
N ASP A 160 -6.69 -0.45 -14.51
CA ASP A 160 -7.68 -1.46 -14.13
C ASP A 160 -8.17 -1.24 -12.69
N LEU A 161 -7.24 -1.00 -11.75
CA LEU A 161 -7.54 -0.71 -10.34
C LEU A 161 -8.42 0.55 -10.22
N VAL A 162 -8.01 1.64 -10.88
CA VAL A 162 -8.73 2.91 -10.86
C VAL A 162 -10.10 2.81 -11.50
N ALA A 163 -10.25 2.04 -12.57
CA ALA A 163 -11.55 1.79 -13.20
C ALA A 163 -12.55 1.16 -12.22
N GLY A 164 -12.11 0.21 -11.40
CA GLY A 164 -12.94 -0.40 -10.37
C GLY A 164 -13.16 0.49 -9.15
N TYR A 165 -12.13 1.22 -8.73
CA TYR A 165 -12.23 2.18 -7.64
C TYR A 165 -13.24 3.31 -7.96
N GLY A 166 -13.22 3.78 -9.20
CA GLY A 166 -14.11 4.86 -9.66
C GLY A 166 -13.71 6.25 -9.12
N GLY A 167 -14.44 7.27 -9.55
CA GLY A 167 -14.17 8.65 -9.16
C GLY A 167 -12.93 9.25 -9.82
N ASP A 168 -12.55 10.44 -9.38
CA ASP A 168 -11.38 11.17 -9.87
C ASP A 168 -10.18 10.81 -8.99
N VAL A 169 -9.35 9.90 -9.49
CA VAL A 169 -8.11 9.46 -8.84
C VAL A 169 -6.93 10.19 -9.45
N ASP A 170 -6.25 11.01 -8.64
CA ASP A 170 -5.01 11.67 -9.03
C ASP A 170 -3.87 10.65 -9.08
N ARG A 171 -3.55 10.19 -10.31
CA ARG A 171 -2.51 9.21 -10.56
C ARG A 171 -1.11 9.72 -10.23
N GLU A 172 -0.88 11.02 -10.32
CA GLU A 172 0.43 11.61 -9.97
C GLU A 172 0.65 11.53 -8.45
N VAL A 173 -0.40 11.74 -7.66
CA VAL A 173 -0.32 11.53 -6.20
C VAL A 173 -0.14 10.05 -5.85
N VAL A 174 -0.79 9.12 -6.56
CA VAL A 174 -0.53 7.68 -6.38
C VAL A 174 0.95 7.36 -6.66
N ARG A 175 1.50 7.90 -7.74
CA ARG A 175 2.92 7.73 -8.09
C ARG A 175 3.85 8.38 -7.07
N ALA A 176 3.48 9.52 -6.51
CA ALA A 176 4.23 10.18 -5.45
C ALA A 176 4.26 9.31 -4.17
N TRP A 177 3.16 8.66 -3.85
CA TRP A 177 3.10 7.70 -2.75
C TRP A 177 3.98 6.47 -3.00
N TRP A 178 4.12 5.97 -4.26
CA TRP A 178 5.10 4.91 -4.56
C TRP A 178 6.51 5.34 -4.22
N ALA A 179 6.91 6.55 -4.63
CA ALA A 179 8.24 7.07 -4.34
C ALA A 179 8.46 7.25 -2.84
N LEU A 180 7.51 7.90 -2.14
CA LEU A 180 7.59 8.17 -0.71
C LEU A 180 7.68 6.86 0.09
N ARG A 181 6.73 5.94 -0.14
CA ARG A 181 6.70 4.64 0.55
C ARG A 181 7.97 3.84 0.31
N SER A 182 8.45 3.79 -0.93
CA SER A 182 9.67 3.06 -1.27
C SER A 182 10.90 3.63 -0.58
N LEU A 183 11.07 4.96 -0.56
CA LEU A 183 12.17 5.61 0.15
C LEU A 183 12.14 5.30 1.66
N LEU A 184 10.97 5.28 2.28
CA LEU A 184 10.83 4.94 3.70
C LEU A 184 11.06 3.45 3.99
N ALA A 185 10.78 2.56 3.02
CA ALA A 185 10.80 1.12 3.25
C ALA A 185 12.17 0.46 3.01
N VAL A 186 13.00 0.98 2.07
CA VAL A 186 14.25 0.31 1.62
C VAL A 186 15.15 -0.11 2.77
N ARG A 187 15.48 0.80 3.69
CA ARG A 187 16.37 0.49 4.80
C ARG A 187 15.76 -0.53 5.75
N TRP A 188 14.49 -0.34 6.11
CA TRP A 188 13.76 -1.27 6.98
C TRP A 188 13.73 -2.68 6.40
N LEU A 189 13.47 -2.82 5.10
CA LEU A 189 13.44 -4.11 4.41
C LEU A 189 14.78 -4.82 4.50
N ILE A 190 15.89 -4.11 4.23
CA ILE A 190 17.26 -4.66 4.35
C ILE A 190 17.54 -5.13 5.77
N GLU A 191 17.21 -4.29 6.78
CA GLU A 191 17.44 -4.59 8.19
C GLU A 191 16.64 -5.82 8.67
N HIS A 192 15.49 -6.13 8.01
CA HIS A 192 14.65 -7.29 8.32
C HIS A 192 14.88 -8.50 7.39
N GLY A 193 15.90 -8.45 6.54
CA GLY A 193 16.29 -9.59 5.69
C GLY A 193 15.46 -9.75 4.42
N PHE A 194 14.74 -8.71 4.01
CA PHE A 194 14.05 -8.66 2.71
C PHE A 194 14.94 -8.01 1.65
N ASP A 195 14.68 -8.34 0.38
CA ASP A 195 15.40 -7.78 -0.76
C ASP A 195 14.58 -6.70 -1.48
N PRO A 196 14.82 -5.40 -1.21
CA PRO A 196 14.11 -4.32 -1.89
C PRO A 196 14.60 -4.09 -3.33
N PHE A 197 15.68 -4.78 -3.76
CA PHE A 197 16.26 -4.65 -5.11
C PHE A 197 15.68 -5.64 -6.11
N ALA A 198 14.85 -6.59 -5.66
CA ALA A 198 14.21 -7.55 -6.54
C ALA A 198 13.28 -6.85 -7.56
N PRO A 199 13.07 -7.44 -8.76
CA PRO A 199 12.17 -6.87 -9.76
C PRO A 199 10.77 -6.59 -9.19
N GLY A 200 10.21 -5.40 -9.47
CA GLY A 200 8.90 -4.97 -8.98
C GLY A 200 8.86 -4.58 -7.50
N CYS A 201 10.00 -4.61 -6.78
CA CYS A 201 10.12 -4.12 -5.42
C CYS A 201 10.53 -2.64 -5.38
N GLU A 202 10.74 -2.11 -4.18
CA GLU A 202 10.89 -0.69 -3.91
C GLU A 202 11.95 0.01 -4.76
N VAL A 203 13.16 -0.58 -4.87
CA VAL A 203 14.26 0.05 -5.62
C VAL A 203 14.02 0.01 -7.12
N ASP A 204 13.36 -1.04 -7.63
CA ASP A 204 12.97 -1.12 -9.03
C ASP A 204 11.93 -0.05 -9.38
N VAL A 205 10.95 0.15 -8.50
CA VAL A 205 9.96 1.25 -8.61
C VAL A 205 10.65 2.62 -8.60
N LEU A 206 11.61 2.87 -7.71
CA LEU A 206 12.36 4.12 -7.68
C LEU A 206 13.14 4.36 -8.98
N LYS A 207 13.73 3.30 -9.57
CA LYS A 207 14.48 3.38 -10.84
C LYS A 207 13.58 3.61 -12.05
N SER A 208 12.37 3.07 -12.06
CA SER A 208 11.43 3.24 -13.19
C SER A 208 11.03 4.71 -13.42
N ARG A 209 11.36 5.58 -12.48
CA ARG A 209 11.09 7.03 -12.49
C ARG A 209 12.27 7.87 -12.98
N MET A 210 13.34 7.23 -13.45
CA MET A 210 14.55 7.93 -13.95
C MET A 210 14.43 8.35 -15.40
#